data_a7a8667ff8e40f78073a09202981c434
#
_entry.id   a7a8667ff8e40f78073a09202981c434
#
_cell.length_a   1.000
_cell.length_b   1.000
_cell.length_c   1.000
_cell.angle_alpha   90.00
_cell.angle_beta   90.00
_cell.angle_gamma   90.00
#
_symmetry.space_group_name_H-M   'P 1'
#
loop_
_entity.id
_entity.type
_entity.pdbx_description
1 polymer ?
#
loop_
_entity_poly.entity_id
_entity_poly.type
_entity_poly.pdbx_seq_one_letter_code
_entity_poly.pdbx_strand_id
1 'polypeptide(L)'
;MIYFECNTDEILVKVLGFTKIERCHAGSKGEVCNKLSNSKNSKGLVDEDPASPQPSYIQSLIEKNHEDMSLKKFFDQKDKNVLVVLCPRLEGWVLRAAEQADVDPLNFGLPNDEKNLHKQGNTSLKQFEEFVQEIESQNSPMFNFLKSLLS
;
A
#
# COMPACT_ATOMS: atom_id res chain seq x y z
N MET A 1 5.98 -9.26 10.13
CA MET A 1 4.62 -9.39 9.60
C MET A 1 4.20 -8.08 8.97
N ILE A 2 3.58 -8.14 7.81
CA ILE A 2 3.02 -6.99 7.10
C ILE A 2 1.51 -7.14 7.10
N TYR A 3 0.82 -6.21 7.77
CA TYR A 3 -0.65 -6.16 7.83
C TYR A 3 -1.18 -5.18 6.78
N PHE A 4 -2.25 -5.55 6.08
CA PHE A 4 -2.87 -4.72 5.03
C PHE A 4 -4.38 -4.90 5.00
N GLU A 5 -5.09 -4.01 4.27
CA GLU A 5 -6.55 -3.93 4.31
C GLU A 5 -7.25 -4.93 3.39
N CYS A 6 -6.81 -5.04 2.13
CA CYS A 6 -7.60 -5.74 1.10
C CYS A 6 -6.74 -6.54 0.10
N ASN A 7 -7.42 -7.17 -0.87
CA ASN A 7 -6.77 -8.04 -1.86
C ASN A 7 -5.81 -7.28 -2.79
N THR A 8 -6.11 -6.04 -3.15
CA THR A 8 -5.22 -5.24 -4.01
C THR A 8 -3.94 -4.85 -3.28
N ASP A 9 -4.02 -4.58 -1.97
CA ASP A 9 -2.84 -4.40 -1.12
C ASP A 9 -1.99 -5.66 -1.09
N GLU A 10 -2.64 -6.83 -0.94
CA GLU A 10 -1.94 -8.11 -0.93
C GLU A 10 -1.15 -8.34 -2.22
N ILE A 11 -1.75 -8.01 -3.37
CA ILE A 11 -1.09 -8.11 -4.66
C ILE A 11 0.15 -7.22 -4.70
N LEU A 12 0.04 -5.97 -4.27
CA LEU A 12 1.18 -5.06 -4.23
C LEU A 12 2.32 -5.60 -3.36
N VAL A 13 2.00 -6.00 -2.12
CA VAL A 13 2.99 -6.55 -1.18
C VAL A 13 3.65 -7.83 -1.74
N LYS A 14 2.86 -8.70 -2.38
CA LYS A 14 3.36 -9.91 -3.04
C LYS A 14 4.34 -9.56 -4.18
N VAL A 15 3.98 -8.64 -5.05
CA VAL A 15 4.80 -8.23 -6.19
C VAL A 15 6.11 -7.57 -5.73
N LEU A 16 6.09 -6.87 -4.60
CA LEU A 16 7.30 -6.33 -3.98
C LEU A 16 8.25 -7.42 -3.43
N GLY A 17 7.84 -8.69 -3.45
CA GLY A 17 8.70 -9.83 -3.13
C GLY A 17 8.51 -10.41 -1.73
N PHE A 18 7.50 -9.97 -0.98
CA PHE A 18 7.23 -10.52 0.35
C PHE A 18 6.47 -11.85 0.25
N THR A 19 6.92 -12.84 1.01
CA THR A 19 6.37 -14.19 1.00
C THR A 19 5.01 -14.27 1.70
N LYS A 20 4.29 -15.37 1.49
CA LYS A 20 2.96 -15.57 2.10
C LYS A 20 3.00 -15.54 3.63
N ILE A 21 4.09 -16.02 4.23
CA ILE A 21 4.23 -16.05 5.70
C ILE A 21 4.51 -14.66 6.31
N GLU A 22 4.97 -13.73 5.49
CA GLU A 22 5.23 -12.34 5.91
C GLU A 22 3.98 -11.45 5.77
N ARG A 23 2.92 -11.93 5.14
CA ARG A 23 1.73 -11.15 4.78
C ARG A 23 0.50 -11.56 5.58
N CYS A 24 -0.26 -10.59 6.06
CA CYS A 24 -1.48 -10.82 6.82
C CYS A 24 -2.60 -9.84 6.42
N HIS A 25 -3.67 -10.38 5.84
CA HIS A 25 -4.87 -9.62 5.49
C HIS A 25 -5.63 -9.30 6.78
N ALA A 26 -5.76 -8.02 7.11
CA ALA A 26 -6.43 -7.57 8.32
C ALA A 26 -7.89 -7.15 8.09
N GLY A 27 -8.22 -6.66 6.89
CA GLY A 27 -9.60 -6.36 6.49
C GLY A 27 -10.00 -4.88 6.54
N SER A 28 -9.35 -4.05 7.37
CA SER A 28 -9.60 -2.62 7.45
C SER A 28 -8.43 -1.86 8.05
N LYS A 29 -8.40 -0.53 7.87
CA LYS A 29 -7.39 0.34 8.50
C LYS A 29 -7.40 0.18 10.04
N GLY A 30 -8.59 0.13 10.64
CA GLY A 30 -8.73 -0.07 12.09
C GLY A 30 -8.13 -1.40 12.54
N GLU A 31 -8.35 -2.47 11.80
CA GLU A 31 -7.79 -3.79 12.10
C GLU A 31 -6.28 -3.84 11.90
N VAL A 32 -5.74 -3.18 10.87
CA VAL A 32 -4.29 -3.03 10.70
C VAL A 32 -3.68 -2.35 11.91
N CYS A 33 -4.26 -1.22 12.34
CA CYS A 33 -3.80 -0.49 13.52
C CYS A 33 -3.92 -1.31 14.81
N ASN A 34 -5.01 -2.06 14.97
CA ASN A 34 -5.21 -2.94 16.12
C ASN A 34 -4.14 -4.05 16.17
N LYS A 35 -3.85 -4.67 15.03
CA LYS A 35 -2.80 -5.70 14.96
C LYS A 35 -1.42 -5.11 15.24
N LEU A 36 -1.10 -3.93 14.72
CA LEU A 36 0.16 -3.26 15.01
C LEU A 36 0.30 -2.93 16.49
N SER A 37 -0.74 -2.40 17.14
CA SER A 37 -0.69 -2.05 18.57
C SER A 37 -0.45 -3.26 19.47
N ASN A 38 -0.71 -4.46 18.98
CA ASN A 38 -0.49 -5.73 19.68
C ASN A 38 0.74 -6.51 19.15
N SER A 39 1.57 -5.88 18.32
CA SER A 39 2.73 -6.50 17.69
C SER A 39 3.99 -5.68 17.96
N LYS A 40 5.15 -6.27 17.64
CA LYS A 40 6.45 -5.59 17.69
C LYS A 40 7.21 -5.85 16.39
N ASN A 41 7.99 -4.87 15.95
CA ASN A 41 8.80 -4.94 14.74
C ASN A 41 8.00 -5.33 13.51
N SER A 42 6.72 -4.94 13.47
CA SER A 42 5.79 -5.26 12.38
C SER A 42 5.54 -4.04 11.51
N LYS A 43 4.97 -4.29 10.34
CA LYS A 43 4.67 -3.26 9.33
C LYS A 43 3.18 -3.25 9.04
N GLY A 44 2.67 -2.09 8.66
CA GLY A 44 1.31 -1.92 8.18
C GLY A 44 1.28 -1.14 6.89
N LEU A 45 0.31 -1.44 6.03
CA LEU A 45 0.06 -0.72 4.79
C LEU A 45 -1.42 -0.39 4.71
N VAL A 46 -1.75 0.89 4.63
CA VAL A 46 -3.14 1.38 4.57
C VAL A 46 -3.26 2.56 3.62
N ASP A 47 -4.49 2.85 3.22
CA ASP A 47 -4.82 4.07 2.48
C ASP A 47 -4.97 5.26 3.43
N GLU A 48 -4.62 6.46 2.96
CA GLU A 48 -4.86 7.69 3.71
C GLU A 48 -6.37 7.88 3.95
N ASP A 49 -7.15 7.79 2.88
CA ASP A 49 -8.60 7.95 2.90
C ASP A 49 -9.03 9.13 3.80
N PRO A 50 -8.70 10.37 3.42
CA PRO A 50 -8.80 11.53 4.31
C PRO A 50 -10.22 11.84 4.76
N ALA A 51 -11.26 11.32 4.07
CA ALA A 51 -12.65 11.47 4.45
C ALA A 51 -13.09 10.52 5.57
N SER A 52 -12.29 9.50 5.89
CA SER A 52 -12.60 8.52 6.93
C SER A 52 -12.02 8.93 8.29
N PRO A 53 -12.66 8.51 9.42
CA PRO A 53 -12.09 8.68 10.75
C PRO A 53 -10.73 7.96 10.85
N GLN A 54 -9.76 8.63 11.49
CA GLN A 54 -8.43 8.05 11.67
C GLN A 54 -8.36 7.27 12.99
N PRO A 55 -7.82 6.03 12.99
CA PRO A 55 -7.62 5.27 14.24
C PRO A 55 -6.73 6.01 15.23
N SER A 56 -7.07 5.92 16.52
CA SER A 56 -6.33 6.60 17.59
C SER A 56 -4.86 6.17 17.68
N TYR A 57 -4.56 4.93 17.32
CA TYR A 57 -3.18 4.42 17.29
C TYR A 57 -2.25 5.33 16.46
N ILE A 58 -2.72 5.81 15.31
CA ILE A 58 -1.93 6.67 14.41
C ILE A 58 -1.50 7.97 15.11
N GLN A 59 -2.35 8.53 15.97
CA GLN A 59 -2.08 9.79 16.68
C GLN A 59 -0.90 9.70 17.64
N SER A 60 -0.56 8.49 18.11
CA SER A 60 0.57 8.26 19.01
C SER A 60 1.91 8.04 18.28
N LEU A 61 1.90 8.00 16.96
CA LEU A 61 3.05 7.67 16.14
C LEU A 61 3.77 8.92 15.64
N ILE A 62 5.05 8.77 15.29
CA ILE A 62 5.84 9.84 14.69
C ILE A 62 5.64 9.83 13.18
N GLU A 63 5.08 10.90 12.64
CA GLU A 63 4.81 11.07 11.22
C GLU A 63 6.00 11.64 10.47
N LYS A 64 6.30 11.05 9.30
CA LYS A 64 7.17 11.64 8.29
C LYS A 64 6.47 11.58 6.93
N ASN A 65 6.22 12.77 6.34
CA ASN A 65 5.59 12.88 5.04
C ASN A 65 6.64 12.80 3.92
N HIS A 66 6.45 11.87 2.98
CA HIS A 66 7.24 11.70 1.77
C HIS A 66 6.40 12.10 0.55
N GLU A 67 6.18 13.40 0.36
CA GLU A 67 5.33 13.94 -0.71
C GLU A 67 5.77 13.52 -2.11
N ASP A 68 7.07 13.46 -2.35
CA ASP A 68 7.68 13.03 -3.61
C ASP A 68 7.36 11.57 -3.96
N MET A 69 7.08 10.74 -2.97
CA MET A 69 6.69 9.34 -3.11
C MET A 69 5.20 9.11 -2.85
N SER A 70 4.43 10.15 -2.62
CA SER A 70 2.99 10.11 -2.34
C SER A 70 2.61 9.16 -1.21
N LEU A 71 3.41 9.12 -0.15
CA LEU A 71 3.12 8.32 1.03
C LEU A 71 3.62 9.00 2.32
N LYS A 72 3.07 8.55 3.44
CA LYS A 72 3.49 8.95 4.78
C LYS A 72 3.99 7.72 5.54
N LYS A 73 5.06 7.91 6.31
CA LYS A 73 5.57 6.90 7.24
C LYS A 73 5.24 7.30 8.66
N PHE A 74 4.63 6.42 9.41
CA PHE A 74 4.39 6.57 10.84
C PHE A 74 5.23 5.55 11.60
N PHE A 75 5.97 6.00 12.61
CA PHE A 75 6.87 5.15 13.38
C PHE A 75 6.45 5.06 14.85
N ASP A 76 6.34 3.85 15.34
CA ASP A 76 6.10 3.54 16.75
C ASP A 76 7.43 3.34 17.47
N GLN A 77 7.83 4.31 18.26
CA GLN A 77 9.10 4.25 19.01
C GLN A 77 9.13 3.14 20.05
N LYS A 78 7.97 2.81 20.63
CA LYS A 78 7.86 1.82 21.70
C LYS A 78 8.05 0.40 21.17
N ASP A 79 7.22 0.02 20.19
CA ASP A 79 7.17 -1.35 19.70
C ASP A 79 7.90 -1.54 18.36
N LYS A 80 8.52 -0.46 17.84
CA LYS A 80 9.32 -0.46 16.60
C LYS A 80 8.51 -0.87 15.36
N ASN A 81 7.21 -0.59 15.37
CA ASN A 81 6.35 -0.81 14.22
C ASN A 81 6.44 0.35 13.22
N VAL A 82 6.16 0.07 11.96
CA VAL A 82 6.06 1.08 10.92
C VAL A 82 4.71 0.95 10.24
N LEU A 83 3.96 2.05 10.14
CA LEU A 83 2.75 2.13 9.35
C LEU A 83 3.03 3.01 8.14
N VAL A 84 2.82 2.46 6.94
CA VAL A 84 2.90 3.21 5.68
C VAL A 84 1.49 3.55 5.21
N VAL A 85 1.27 4.82 4.90
CA VAL A 85 -0.01 5.33 4.43
C VAL A 85 0.15 5.80 2.99
N LEU A 86 -0.53 5.16 2.06
CA LEU A 86 -0.54 5.56 0.65
C LEU A 86 -1.53 6.70 0.42
N CYS A 87 -1.10 7.73 -0.27
CA CYS A 87 -1.87 8.96 -0.42
C CYS A 87 -2.33 9.15 -1.88
N PRO A 88 -3.62 9.39 -2.10
CA PRO A 88 -4.73 9.32 -1.13
C PRO A 88 -5.24 7.89 -0.93
N ARG A 89 -5.00 6.98 -1.88
CA ARG A 89 -5.39 5.56 -1.87
C ARG A 89 -4.41 4.75 -2.69
N LEU A 90 -4.42 3.42 -2.50
CA LEU A 90 -3.57 2.49 -3.24
C LEU A 90 -3.71 2.67 -4.76
N GLU A 91 -4.93 2.75 -5.28
CA GLU A 91 -5.19 2.82 -6.72
C GLU A 91 -4.58 4.09 -7.33
N GLY A 92 -4.77 5.25 -6.71
CA GLY A 92 -4.17 6.50 -7.18
C GLY A 92 -2.65 6.48 -7.07
N TRP A 93 -2.13 5.86 -6.02
CA TRP A 93 -0.69 5.69 -5.80
C TRP A 93 -0.06 4.80 -6.90
N VAL A 94 -0.71 3.66 -7.19
CA VAL A 94 -0.25 2.74 -8.25
C VAL A 94 -0.33 3.39 -9.64
N LEU A 95 -1.41 4.13 -9.94
CA LEU A 95 -1.53 4.85 -11.20
C LEU A 95 -0.43 5.91 -11.37
N ARG A 96 -0.06 6.59 -10.30
CA ARG A 96 1.05 7.55 -10.32
C ARG A 96 2.38 6.86 -10.60
N ALA A 97 2.63 5.72 -9.96
CA ALA A 97 3.83 4.93 -10.21
C ALA A 97 3.87 4.42 -11.67
N ALA A 98 2.73 3.99 -12.21
CA ALA A 98 2.59 3.56 -13.60
C ALA A 98 2.90 4.68 -14.59
N GLU A 99 2.39 5.88 -14.34
CA GLU A 99 2.67 7.05 -15.16
C GLU A 99 4.16 7.37 -15.21
N GLN A 100 4.84 7.36 -14.06
CA GLN A 100 6.28 7.58 -13.98
C GLN A 100 7.09 6.47 -14.67
N ALA A 101 6.59 5.25 -14.70
CA ALA A 101 7.23 4.10 -15.34
C ALA A 101 6.83 3.92 -16.81
N ASP A 102 5.98 4.79 -17.34
CA ASP A 102 5.43 4.72 -18.70
C ASP A 102 4.69 3.40 -18.96
N VAL A 103 3.91 2.95 -17.97
CA VAL A 103 3.05 1.76 -18.06
C VAL A 103 1.60 2.20 -18.12
N ASP A 104 0.91 1.81 -19.20
CA ASP A 104 -0.49 2.17 -19.42
C ASP A 104 -1.43 1.09 -18.88
N PRO A 105 -2.30 1.40 -17.89
CA PRO A 105 -3.25 0.42 -17.35
C PRO A 105 -4.22 -0.12 -18.40
N LEU A 106 -4.52 0.66 -19.46
CA LEU A 106 -5.39 0.22 -20.56
C LEU A 106 -4.86 -1.02 -21.29
N ASN A 107 -3.54 -1.20 -21.33
CA ASN A 107 -2.92 -2.39 -21.94
C ASN A 107 -3.19 -3.67 -21.12
N PHE A 108 -3.68 -3.53 -19.91
CA PHE A 108 -4.03 -4.65 -19.01
C PHE A 108 -5.55 -4.79 -18.83
N GLY A 109 -6.34 -4.07 -19.62
CA GLY A 109 -7.80 -4.06 -19.50
C GLY A 109 -8.31 -3.33 -18.26
N LEU A 110 -7.51 -2.39 -17.72
CA LEU A 110 -7.82 -1.63 -16.52
C LEU A 110 -8.09 -0.16 -16.84
N PRO A 111 -9.01 0.51 -16.11
CA PRO A 111 -9.26 1.93 -16.28
C PRO A 111 -8.09 2.78 -15.80
N ASN A 112 -7.93 3.98 -16.39
CA ASN A 112 -6.88 4.93 -16.05
C ASN A 112 -7.39 6.06 -15.14
N ASP A 113 -8.27 5.73 -14.20
CA ASP A 113 -8.71 6.65 -13.16
C ASP A 113 -8.91 5.90 -11.84
N GLU A 114 -8.65 6.58 -10.73
CA GLU A 114 -8.63 6.01 -9.40
C GLU A 114 -9.97 5.37 -9.01
N LYS A 115 -11.08 6.07 -9.25
CA LYS A 115 -12.42 5.62 -8.86
C LYS A 115 -12.81 4.32 -9.56
N ASN A 116 -12.63 4.25 -10.87
CA ASN A 116 -12.98 3.07 -11.66
C ASN A 116 -11.98 1.93 -11.43
N LEU A 117 -10.71 2.24 -11.25
CA LEU A 117 -9.71 1.23 -10.90
C LEU A 117 -10.02 0.60 -9.53
N HIS A 118 -10.44 1.37 -8.55
CA HIS A 118 -10.87 0.86 -7.24
C HIS A 118 -12.03 -0.13 -7.38
N LYS A 119 -13.03 0.20 -8.19
CA LYS A 119 -14.17 -0.68 -8.44
C LYS A 119 -13.78 -1.95 -9.18
N GLN A 120 -12.98 -1.83 -10.24
CA GLN A 120 -12.63 -2.94 -11.11
C GLN A 120 -11.48 -3.78 -10.57
N GLY A 121 -10.53 -3.20 -9.84
CA GLY A 121 -9.35 -3.90 -9.31
C GLY A 121 -9.72 -5.11 -8.45
N ASN A 122 -10.75 -4.97 -7.61
CA ASN A 122 -11.22 -6.04 -6.74
C ASN A 122 -11.93 -7.19 -7.48
N THR A 123 -12.40 -6.98 -8.71
CA THR A 123 -13.02 -8.01 -9.55
C THR A 123 -12.09 -8.53 -10.65
N SER A 124 -11.02 -7.82 -10.94
CA SER A 124 -10.03 -8.13 -11.99
C SER A 124 -8.64 -8.30 -11.39
N LEU A 125 -8.52 -9.13 -10.34
CA LEU A 125 -7.28 -9.29 -9.57
C LEU A 125 -6.10 -9.77 -10.42
N LYS A 126 -6.35 -10.66 -11.40
CA LYS A 126 -5.30 -11.15 -12.30
C LYS A 126 -4.71 -10.02 -13.15
N GLN A 127 -5.57 -9.21 -13.76
CA GLN A 127 -5.16 -8.07 -14.57
C GLN A 127 -4.43 -7.03 -13.72
N PHE A 128 -4.91 -6.78 -12.50
CA PHE A 128 -4.26 -5.88 -11.56
C PHE A 128 -2.87 -6.37 -11.19
N GLU A 129 -2.70 -7.67 -10.93
CA GLU A 129 -1.39 -8.25 -10.63
C GLU A 129 -0.42 -8.10 -11.80
N GLU A 130 -0.87 -8.41 -13.03
CA GLU A 130 -0.05 -8.24 -14.24
C GLU A 130 0.40 -6.79 -14.44
N PHE A 131 -0.50 -5.84 -14.19
CA PHE A 131 -0.22 -4.40 -14.25
C PHE A 131 0.83 -3.99 -13.21
N VAL A 132 0.66 -4.39 -11.97
CA VAL A 132 1.61 -4.08 -10.89
C VAL A 132 2.97 -4.75 -11.13
N GLN A 133 2.99 -5.98 -11.63
CA GLN A 133 4.23 -6.67 -12.03
C GLN A 133 4.99 -5.91 -13.10
N GLU A 134 4.30 -5.35 -14.10
CA GLU A 134 4.95 -4.55 -15.15
C GLU A 134 5.59 -3.28 -14.57
N ILE A 135 4.90 -2.58 -13.67
CA ILE A 135 5.45 -1.39 -13.00
C ILE A 135 6.72 -1.77 -12.23
N GLU A 136 6.68 -2.87 -11.49
CA GLU A 136 7.83 -3.37 -10.72
C GLU A 136 9.01 -3.71 -11.65
N SER A 137 8.75 -4.35 -12.79
CA SER A 137 9.78 -4.72 -13.78
C SER A 137 10.49 -3.50 -14.39
N GLN A 138 9.86 -2.34 -14.40
CA GLN A 138 10.44 -1.06 -14.84
C GLN A 138 11.29 -0.38 -13.76
N ASN A 139 11.55 -1.06 -12.65
CA ASN A 139 12.36 -0.53 -11.53
C ASN A 139 11.81 0.78 -10.95
N SER A 140 10.50 0.82 -10.69
CA SER A 140 9.80 2.00 -10.16
C SER A 140 10.44 2.52 -8.86
N PRO A 141 10.87 3.79 -8.80
CA PRO A 141 11.39 4.38 -7.56
C PRO A 141 10.39 4.37 -6.43
N MET A 142 9.09 4.57 -6.73
CA MET A 142 8.02 4.53 -5.72
C MET A 142 7.88 3.13 -5.14
N PHE A 143 7.91 2.09 -5.97
CA PHE A 143 7.85 0.70 -5.53
C PHE A 143 9.08 0.32 -4.69
N ASN A 144 10.27 0.70 -5.13
CA ASN A 144 11.52 0.44 -4.40
C ASN A 144 11.51 1.10 -3.02
N PHE A 145 11.02 2.34 -2.95
CA PHE A 145 10.91 3.06 -1.69
C PHE A 145 9.91 2.40 -0.74
N LEU A 146 8.73 2.04 -1.22
CA LEU A 146 7.74 1.31 -0.43
C LEU A 146 8.30 0.00 0.09
N LYS A 147 8.96 -0.77 -0.78
CA LYS A 147 9.62 -2.03 -0.38
C LYS A 147 10.61 -1.80 0.76
N SER A 148 11.43 -0.75 0.69
CA SER A 148 12.39 -0.44 1.73
C SER A 148 11.74 -0.15 3.09
N LEU A 149 10.56 0.48 3.09
CA LEU A 149 9.84 0.79 4.32
C LEU A 149 9.16 -0.45 4.93
N LEU A 150 8.75 -1.40 4.10
CA LEU A 150 8.09 -2.64 4.54
C LEU A 150 9.07 -3.77 4.89
N SER A 151 10.32 -3.61 4.52
CA SER A 151 11.37 -4.60 4.78
C SER A 151 11.85 -4.62 6.24
#